data_f2ee6a172163fdd0aae9ee41e92fb446
#
_entry.id   f2ee6a172163fdd0aae9ee41e92fb446
#
_cell.length_a   1.000
_cell.length_b   1.000
_cell.length_c   1.000
_cell.angle_alpha   90.00
_cell.angle_beta   90.00
_cell.angle_gamma   90.00
#
_symmetry.space_group_name_H-M   'P 1'
#
loop_
_entity.id
_entity.type
_entity.pdbx_description
1 polymer ?
#
loop_
_entity_poly.entity_id
_entity_poly.type
_entity_poly.pdbx_seq_one_letter_code
_entity_poly.pdbx_strand_id
1 'polypeptide(L)'
;MDAIQINPTDNVVVALRPLAAGEAVDAPGVGAVRSLEDVPQGHKMATRAIAAGDNVVKYGLPIGHVTCDVAPGTWLHTHNVATNLSGEVAYEYHPTHPVVEPVAPETFMGYRREDGSVATRNELWVIPTVGCVNEVARALCEGAQDLVGGSLEGVHYFPHPFGCSQTGADHAQTRALLVALSRHPNAAGVLFLSLGCENCTHEQVLDELGDFDPERVRFLTCQDVVDEQEAGHAILVQLAERARRCGREPIPASELVIGLKCGGSDGLSGITANPVIGRVSDGLVARGGTSVLTEVPEMFGAESMLLDRCVNEDVFHAAADMLNGFKEYFISHHEVVYDNPSPGNKDGGITTLEDKSCGCVQKGGSAPIVDVLPYAGRVSRRGLNMLCAPGNDMVSTTALTAAGCHMVLFSTGRGTPFGAPAPTLKVFTNSRLAERKPGWMDFNAGVVATGERTLDEAADDLWCLVLDVASGRRTSAERRGCHEISIWKDGVCL
;
A
#
# COMPACT_ATOMS: atom_id res chain seq x y z
N MET A 1 19.16 -17.79 17.18
CA MET A 1 19.64 -16.97 16.03
C MET A 1 19.62 -15.51 16.49
N ASP A 2 20.76 -14.85 16.44
CA ASP A 2 20.92 -13.48 16.94
C ASP A 2 20.81 -12.44 15.83
N ALA A 3 21.22 -12.84 14.63
CA ALA A 3 21.19 -12.03 13.41
C ALA A 3 20.95 -12.91 12.19
N ILE A 4 20.53 -12.30 11.09
CA ILE A 4 20.25 -13.00 9.82
C ILE A 4 21.00 -12.35 8.66
N GLN A 5 21.63 -13.19 7.82
CA GLN A 5 22.06 -12.84 6.47
C GLN A 5 20.92 -13.18 5.51
N ILE A 6 20.44 -12.19 4.73
CA ILE A 6 19.24 -12.36 3.90
C ILE A 6 19.59 -13.08 2.59
N ASN A 7 20.70 -12.67 1.96
CA ASN A 7 21.22 -13.29 0.74
C ASN A 7 22.65 -13.78 0.98
N PRO A 8 23.07 -14.95 0.45
CA PRO A 8 24.42 -15.45 0.62
C PRO A 8 25.54 -14.49 0.16
N THR A 9 25.25 -13.55 -0.74
CA THR A 9 26.20 -12.54 -1.23
C THR A 9 26.34 -11.33 -0.33
N ASP A 10 25.45 -11.17 0.66
CA ASP A 10 25.45 -10.01 1.57
C ASP A 10 26.77 -9.95 2.36
N ASN A 11 27.25 -8.73 2.59
CA ASN A 11 28.40 -8.47 3.46
C ASN A 11 28.00 -7.92 4.82
N VAL A 12 26.69 -7.99 5.13
CA VAL A 12 26.09 -7.60 6.40
C VAL A 12 25.12 -8.66 6.91
N VAL A 13 24.88 -8.63 8.22
CA VAL A 13 23.75 -9.31 8.88
C VAL A 13 22.87 -8.26 9.54
N VAL A 14 21.58 -8.57 9.71
CA VAL A 14 20.63 -7.74 10.45
C VAL A 14 20.39 -8.34 11.82
N ALA A 15 20.54 -7.54 12.87
CA ALA A 15 20.31 -7.93 14.26
C ALA A 15 18.82 -8.20 14.51
N LEU A 16 18.48 -9.42 14.92
CA LEU A 16 17.11 -9.84 15.28
C LEU A 16 16.76 -9.48 16.74
N ARG A 17 17.75 -9.16 17.55
CA ARG A 17 17.67 -8.61 18.90
C ARG A 17 18.78 -7.59 19.10
N PRO A 18 18.76 -6.77 20.17
CA PRO A 18 19.92 -5.95 20.52
C PRO A 18 21.15 -6.81 20.78
N LEU A 19 22.32 -6.40 20.24
CA LEU A 19 23.61 -7.05 20.41
C LEU A 19 24.50 -6.14 21.25
N ALA A 20 25.20 -6.69 22.22
CA ALA A 20 26.14 -5.94 23.05
C ALA A 20 27.54 -5.89 22.44
N ALA A 21 28.30 -4.83 22.72
CA ALA A 21 29.72 -4.73 22.37
C ALA A 21 30.52 -5.91 22.93
N GLY A 22 31.35 -6.52 22.09
CA GLY A 22 32.16 -7.69 22.44
C GLY A 22 31.43 -9.04 22.41
N GLU A 23 30.13 -9.04 22.14
CA GLU A 23 29.32 -10.27 22.04
C GLU A 23 29.66 -11.07 20.78
N ALA A 24 29.76 -12.41 20.91
CA ALA A 24 29.85 -13.30 19.75
C ALA A 24 28.44 -13.53 19.20
N VAL A 25 28.22 -13.15 17.95
CA VAL A 25 26.92 -13.18 17.29
C VAL A 25 26.85 -14.40 16.37
N ASP A 26 25.88 -15.28 16.62
CA ASP A 26 25.60 -16.43 15.75
C ASP A 26 24.66 -16.00 14.61
N ALA A 27 25.21 -16.00 13.40
CA ALA A 27 24.49 -15.73 12.17
C ALA A 27 24.65 -16.90 11.20
N PRO A 28 23.58 -17.64 10.89
CA PRO A 28 23.62 -18.75 9.93
C PRO A 28 24.20 -18.29 8.58
N GLY A 29 25.13 -19.12 8.03
CA GLY A 29 25.79 -18.85 6.75
C GLY A 29 27.06 -18.00 6.84
N VAL A 30 27.29 -17.25 7.93
CA VAL A 30 28.44 -16.35 8.07
C VAL A 30 29.46 -16.87 9.12
N GLY A 31 29.01 -17.68 10.06
CA GLY A 31 29.80 -18.08 11.24
C GLY A 31 29.75 -17.01 12.34
N ALA A 32 30.55 -17.23 13.41
CA ALA A 32 30.57 -16.33 14.56
C ALA A 32 31.35 -15.04 14.23
N VAL A 33 30.67 -13.91 14.23
CA VAL A 33 31.27 -12.57 14.15
C VAL A 33 31.12 -11.91 15.51
N ARG A 34 32.18 -11.22 15.99
CA ARG A 34 32.12 -10.49 17.26
C ARG A 34 31.71 -9.04 17.01
N SER A 35 30.62 -8.61 17.64
CA SER A 35 30.20 -7.22 17.59
C SER A 35 31.27 -6.31 18.23
N LEU A 36 31.64 -5.23 17.57
CA LEU A 36 32.63 -4.26 18.09
C LEU A 36 31.96 -3.19 18.96
N GLU A 37 30.67 -2.98 18.82
CA GLU A 37 29.89 -1.96 19.49
C GLU A 37 28.46 -2.45 19.72
N ASP A 38 27.63 -1.71 20.46
CA ASP A 38 26.23 -2.05 20.65
C ASP A 38 25.47 -1.86 19.35
N VAL A 39 24.74 -2.90 18.89
CA VAL A 39 23.94 -2.87 17.65
C VAL A 39 22.47 -3.02 18.01
N PRO A 40 21.62 -2.02 17.78
CA PRO A 40 20.18 -2.12 18.05
C PRO A 40 19.49 -3.17 17.17
N GLN A 41 18.34 -3.68 17.62
CA GLN A 41 17.49 -4.57 16.82
C GLN A 41 17.09 -3.90 15.50
N GLY A 42 17.13 -4.65 14.39
CA GLY A 42 16.82 -4.17 13.05
C GLY A 42 17.98 -3.50 12.34
N HIS A 43 19.08 -3.20 13.06
CA HIS A 43 20.28 -2.57 12.48
C HIS A 43 21.23 -3.61 11.88
N LYS A 44 22.16 -3.12 11.06
CA LYS A 44 23.13 -3.92 10.30
C LYS A 44 24.49 -3.96 10.95
N MET A 45 25.15 -5.11 10.86
CA MET A 45 26.53 -5.30 11.29
C MET A 45 27.34 -5.93 10.14
N ALA A 46 28.53 -5.42 9.88
CA ALA A 46 29.43 -5.95 8.86
C ALA A 46 29.90 -7.38 9.23
N THR A 47 29.90 -8.28 8.25
CA THR A 47 30.38 -9.66 8.42
C THR A 47 31.83 -9.85 8.00
N ARG A 48 32.35 -8.96 7.18
CA ARG A 48 33.73 -8.91 6.66
C ARG A 48 34.22 -7.47 6.57
N ALA A 49 35.53 -7.29 6.33
CA ALA A 49 36.09 -5.97 6.08
C ALA A 49 35.52 -5.39 4.77
N ILE A 50 35.22 -4.09 4.78
CA ILE A 50 34.72 -3.32 3.64
C ILE A 50 35.55 -2.04 3.56
N ALA A 51 36.25 -1.83 2.44
CA ALA A 51 37.10 -0.67 2.25
C ALA A 51 36.27 0.60 1.95
N ALA A 52 36.78 1.75 2.31
CA ALA A 52 36.12 3.03 2.02
C ALA A 52 35.78 3.16 0.52
N GLY A 53 34.53 3.49 0.22
CA GLY A 53 33.99 3.56 -1.14
C GLY A 53 33.40 2.26 -1.67
N ASP A 54 33.65 1.09 -1.01
CA ASP A 54 33.07 -0.17 -1.42
C ASP A 54 31.58 -0.28 -0.98
N ASN A 55 30.84 -1.07 -1.72
CA ASN A 55 29.39 -1.24 -1.49
C ASN A 55 29.08 -2.05 -0.23
N VAL A 56 28.09 -1.58 0.50
CA VAL A 56 27.32 -2.37 1.46
C VAL A 56 26.27 -3.16 0.69
N VAL A 57 26.32 -4.49 0.80
CA VAL A 57 25.41 -5.40 0.07
C VAL A 57 24.44 -6.04 1.05
N LYS A 58 23.12 -5.89 0.78
CA LYS A 58 22.00 -6.50 1.50
C LYS A 58 20.91 -6.85 0.50
N TYR A 59 20.21 -7.95 0.69
CA TYR A 59 19.26 -8.51 -0.30
C TYR A 59 19.92 -8.93 -1.63
N GLY A 60 21.23 -9.14 -1.65
CA GLY A 60 22.00 -9.40 -2.87
C GLY A 60 22.28 -8.15 -3.72
N LEU A 61 21.91 -6.96 -3.26
CA LEU A 61 22.05 -5.69 -3.98
C LEU A 61 22.85 -4.66 -3.16
N PRO A 62 23.54 -3.71 -3.82
CA PRO A 62 24.13 -2.56 -3.14
C PRO A 62 23.03 -1.69 -2.48
N ILE A 63 23.18 -1.43 -1.19
CA ILE A 63 22.32 -0.53 -0.42
C ILE A 63 23.03 0.78 -0.05
N GLY A 64 24.10 1.12 -0.73
CA GLY A 64 24.98 2.26 -0.48
C GLY A 64 26.43 1.82 -0.41
N HIS A 65 27.33 2.74 -0.05
CA HIS A 65 28.76 2.50 0.13
C HIS A 65 29.25 2.96 1.51
N VAL A 66 30.32 2.34 2.03
CA VAL A 66 30.93 2.83 3.27
C VAL A 66 31.77 4.06 3.02
N THR A 67 31.71 5.03 3.95
CA THR A 67 32.44 6.32 3.87
C THR A 67 33.85 6.23 4.50
N CYS A 68 34.15 5.13 5.20
CA CYS A 68 35.45 4.84 5.81
C CYS A 68 35.67 3.32 5.83
N ASP A 69 36.91 2.88 6.07
CA ASP A 69 37.21 1.46 6.24
C ASP A 69 36.44 0.86 7.41
N VAL A 70 35.80 -0.27 7.20
CA VAL A 70 34.95 -0.96 8.15
C VAL A 70 35.52 -2.35 8.43
N ALA A 71 35.68 -2.70 9.71
CA ALA A 71 36.08 -4.03 10.16
C ALA A 71 34.87 -4.96 10.34
N PRO A 72 35.05 -6.30 10.32
CA PRO A 72 33.96 -7.22 10.71
C PRO A 72 33.48 -6.92 12.14
N GLY A 73 32.17 -6.92 12.34
CA GLY A 73 31.53 -6.59 13.63
C GLY A 73 31.20 -5.13 13.84
N THR A 74 31.54 -4.24 12.91
CA THR A 74 31.17 -2.82 12.97
C THR A 74 29.69 -2.61 12.70
N TRP A 75 29.03 -1.78 13.48
CA TRP A 75 27.67 -1.30 13.22
C TRP A 75 27.64 -0.38 12.00
N LEU A 76 26.78 -0.68 11.03
CA LEU A 76 26.61 0.08 9.80
C LEU A 76 25.32 0.91 9.86
N HIS A 77 25.48 2.23 9.75
CA HIS A 77 24.36 3.17 9.75
C HIS A 77 24.75 4.51 9.10
N THR A 78 23.90 5.53 9.22
CA THR A 78 24.09 6.87 8.60
C THR A 78 25.40 7.57 8.92
N HIS A 79 26.13 7.17 9.96
CA HIS A 79 27.43 7.72 10.32
C HIS A 79 28.59 7.19 9.47
N ASN A 80 28.43 6.06 8.81
CA ASN A 80 29.47 5.40 8.02
C ASN A 80 28.98 4.76 6.69
N VAL A 81 27.72 4.99 6.31
CA VAL A 81 27.15 4.54 5.02
C VAL A 81 26.46 5.69 4.31
N ALA A 82 26.75 5.89 3.02
CA ALA A 82 26.13 6.86 2.14
C ALA A 82 25.40 6.17 0.97
N THR A 83 24.44 6.88 0.37
CA THR A 83 23.68 6.41 -0.80
C THR A 83 24.54 6.36 -2.06
N ASN A 84 24.21 5.46 -2.98
CA ASN A 84 24.76 5.40 -4.35
C ASN A 84 23.82 6.09 -5.36
N LEU A 85 22.62 6.51 -4.95
CA LEU A 85 21.63 7.05 -5.87
C LEU A 85 22.03 8.42 -6.42
N SER A 86 21.80 8.59 -7.72
CA SER A 86 21.99 9.84 -8.43
C SER A 86 20.95 9.94 -9.55
N GLY A 87 20.09 10.95 -9.53
CA GLY A 87 19.21 11.34 -10.63
C GLY A 87 18.51 10.22 -11.43
N GLU A 88 18.23 10.49 -12.71
CA GLU A 88 17.67 9.52 -13.65
C GLU A 88 18.67 8.44 -14.03
N VAL A 89 18.14 7.24 -14.34
CA VAL A 89 18.92 6.06 -14.71
C VAL A 89 18.42 5.50 -16.02
N ALA A 90 19.33 5.13 -16.91
CA ALA A 90 19.00 4.31 -18.06
C ALA A 90 18.89 2.85 -17.63
N TYR A 91 17.71 2.26 -17.84
CA TYR A 91 17.46 0.87 -17.52
C TYR A 91 17.59 -0.02 -18.75
N GLU A 92 18.09 -1.24 -18.55
CA GLU A 92 18.17 -2.27 -19.56
C GLU A 92 17.22 -3.41 -19.19
N TYR A 93 16.57 -4.02 -20.18
CA TYR A 93 15.63 -5.12 -19.99
C TYR A 93 16.34 -6.46 -19.95
N HIS A 94 16.42 -7.09 -18.79
CA HIS A 94 17.01 -8.43 -18.57
C HIS A 94 15.95 -9.38 -18.03
N PRO A 95 15.00 -9.88 -18.87
CA PRO A 95 13.83 -10.61 -18.38
C PRO A 95 14.20 -11.94 -17.73
N THR A 96 13.68 -12.15 -16.53
CA THR A 96 13.84 -13.41 -15.76
C THR A 96 12.71 -14.40 -16.00
N HIS A 97 11.57 -13.97 -16.56
CA HIS A 97 10.38 -14.79 -16.85
C HIS A 97 9.98 -15.71 -15.70
N PRO A 98 9.67 -15.17 -14.50
CA PRO A 98 9.30 -16.02 -13.38
C PRO A 98 8.01 -16.81 -13.70
N VAL A 99 8.01 -18.08 -13.35
CA VAL A 99 6.86 -18.97 -13.54
C VAL A 99 6.05 -18.99 -12.26
N VAL A 100 4.74 -18.80 -12.38
CA VAL A 100 3.79 -18.94 -11.29
C VAL A 100 3.07 -20.27 -11.45
N GLU A 101 3.34 -21.20 -10.55
CA GLU A 101 2.64 -22.48 -10.53
C GLU A 101 1.24 -22.31 -9.97
N PRO A 102 0.18 -22.74 -10.71
CA PRO A 102 -1.19 -22.67 -10.22
C PRO A 102 -1.39 -23.49 -8.95
N VAL A 103 -2.11 -22.93 -7.99
CA VAL A 103 -2.49 -23.61 -6.76
C VAL A 103 -3.99 -23.88 -6.71
N ALA A 104 -4.42 -24.73 -5.78
CA ALA A 104 -5.82 -25.09 -5.64
C ALA A 104 -6.71 -23.84 -5.46
N PRO A 105 -7.89 -23.79 -6.12
CA PRO A 105 -8.81 -22.68 -5.97
C PRO A 105 -9.41 -22.67 -4.55
N GLU A 106 -9.54 -21.48 -4.00
CA GLU A 106 -10.20 -21.22 -2.73
C GLU A 106 -11.28 -20.16 -2.92
N THR A 107 -12.19 -20.04 -1.95
CA THR A 107 -13.30 -19.08 -2.00
C THR A 107 -13.39 -18.26 -0.73
N PHE A 108 -13.99 -17.09 -0.85
CA PHE A 108 -14.40 -16.24 0.26
C PHE A 108 -15.89 -15.91 0.13
N MET A 109 -16.53 -15.49 1.22
CA MET A 109 -17.92 -15.06 1.22
C MET A 109 -17.99 -13.56 0.89
N GLY A 110 -18.26 -13.23 -0.38
CA GLY A 110 -18.30 -11.85 -0.89
C GLY A 110 -19.65 -11.50 -1.50
N TYR A 111 -19.74 -10.31 -2.04
CA TYR A 111 -20.92 -9.80 -2.75
C TYR A 111 -20.66 -9.77 -4.24
N ARG A 112 -21.57 -10.31 -5.04
CA ARG A 112 -21.55 -10.17 -6.50
C ARG A 112 -22.49 -9.05 -6.90
N ARG A 113 -21.97 -8.10 -7.68
CA ARG A 113 -22.74 -6.98 -8.22
C ARG A 113 -23.44 -7.39 -9.52
N GLU A 114 -24.45 -6.62 -9.92
CA GLU A 114 -25.22 -6.86 -11.17
C GLU A 114 -24.35 -6.77 -12.43
N ASP A 115 -23.28 -5.96 -12.41
CA ASP A 115 -22.29 -5.86 -13.49
C ASP A 115 -21.25 -7.00 -13.49
N GLY A 116 -21.38 -7.97 -12.57
CA GLY A 116 -20.48 -9.10 -12.40
C GLY A 116 -19.26 -8.81 -11.54
N SER A 117 -19.00 -7.57 -11.15
CA SER A 117 -17.90 -7.24 -10.23
C SER A 117 -18.16 -7.83 -8.83
N VAL A 118 -17.08 -8.04 -8.08
CA VAL A 118 -17.17 -8.62 -6.74
C VAL A 118 -16.70 -7.63 -5.68
N ALA A 119 -17.23 -7.79 -4.46
CA ALA A 119 -16.93 -6.91 -3.35
C ALA A 119 -16.71 -7.70 -2.05
N THR A 120 -15.90 -7.15 -1.16
CA THR A 120 -15.66 -7.66 0.19
C THR A 120 -16.48 -6.91 1.25
N ARG A 121 -17.08 -5.78 0.86
CA ARG A 121 -17.98 -4.97 1.68
C ARG A 121 -19.22 -4.58 0.89
N ASN A 122 -20.28 -4.20 1.61
CA ASN A 122 -21.53 -3.74 1.05
C ASN A 122 -21.95 -2.43 1.75
N GLU A 123 -21.45 -1.31 1.24
CA GLU A 123 -21.50 0.00 1.91
C GLU A 123 -22.14 1.05 1.04
N LEU A 124 -22.64 2.13 1.64
CA LEU A 124 -22.98 3.37 0.95
C LEU A 124 -21.86 4.39 1.13
N TRP A 125 -21.45 5.00 0.05
CA TRP A 125 -20.39 6.00 0.03
C TRP A 125 -20.92 7.38 -0.36
N VAL A 126 -20.76 8.37 0.50
CA VAL A 126 -21.04 9.79 0.20
C VAL A 126 -19.71 10.43 -0.21
N ILE A 127 -19.64 10.89 -1.44
CA ILE A 127 -18.44 11.47 -2.04
C ILE A 127 -18.67 12.96 -2.30
N PRO A 128 -18.16 13.87 -1.45
CA PRO A 128 -18.17 15.30 -1.73
C PRO A 128 -17.41 15.62 -3.02
N THR A 129 -17.95 16.49 -3.88
CA THR A 129 -17.21 17.03 -5.04
C THR A 129 -16.37 18.23 -4.66
N VAL A 130 -16.65 18.83 -3.49
CA VAL A 130 -15.95 20.01 -2.97
C VAL A 130 -15.89 19.99 -1.45
N GLY A 131 -14.81 20.52 -0.89
CA GLY A 131 -14.60 20.57 0.56
C GLY A 131 -15.67 21.33 1.35
N CYS A 132 -16.39 22.27 0.71
CA CYS A 132 -17.44 23.08 1.35
C CYS A 132 -18.61 22.25 1.89
N VAL A 133 -18.86 21.05 1.35
CA VAL A 133 -19.96 20.17 1.76
C VAL A 133 -19.52 18.99 2.63
N ASN A 134 -18.26 18.96 3.09
CA ASN A 134 -17.75 17.87 3.94
C ASN A 134 -18.59 17.68 5.22
N GLU A 135 -18.98 18.77 5.88
CA GLU A 135 -19.79 18.69 7.11
C GLU A 135 -21.23 18.26 6.83
N VAL A 136 -21.78 18.63 5.68
CA VAL A 136 -23.10 18.14 5.22
C VAL A 136 -23.02 16.62 5.00
N ALA A 137 -21.97 16.15 4.31
CA ALA A 137 -21.72 14.70 4.09
C ALA A 137 -21.57 13.94 5.42
N ARG A 138 -20.83 14.52 6.39
CA ARG A 138 -20.69 13.95 7.73
C ARG A 138 -22.04 13.79 8.40
N ALA A 139 -22.84 14.86 8.46
CA ALA A 139 -24.14 14.85 9.09
C ALA A 139 -25.13 13.88 8.43
N LEU A 140 -25.10 13.77 7.09
CA LEU A 140 -25.87 12.77 6.34
C LEU A 140 -25.50 11.34 6.74
N CYS A 141 -24.20 11.04 6.82
CA CYS A 141 -23.75 9.70 7.21
C CYS A 141 -24.06 9.36 8.67
N GLU A 142 -23.97 10.34 9.59
CA GLU A 142 -24.37 10.17 10.99
C GLU A 142 -25.88 9.94 11.11
N GLY A 143 -26.69 10.72 10.37
CA GLY A 143 -28.14 10.57 10.34
C GLY A 143 -28.64 9.29 9.65
N ALA A 144 -27.80 8.64 8.85
CA ALA A 144 -28.13 7.42 8.12
C ALA A 144 -27.62 6.11 8.79
N GLN A 145 -27.09 6.19 10.02
CA GLN A 145 -26.58 4.99 10.72
C GLN A 145 -27.69 4.00 11.08
N ASP A 146 -28.94 4.42 11.20
CA ASP A 146 -30.10 3.54 11.39
C ASP A 146 -30.41 2.68 10.15
N LEU A 147 -29.91 3.07 8.97
CA LEU A 147 -30.01 2.27 7.76
C LEU A 147 -29.06 1.06 7.75
N VAL A 148 -28.01 1.06 8.57
CA VAL A 148 -27.04 -0.04 8.64
C VAL A 148 -27.70 -1.27 9.25
N GLY A 149 -27.65 -2.40 8.53
CA GLY A 149 -28.24 -3.65 8.97
C GLY A 149 -28.68 -4.54 7.80
N GLY A 150 -28.99 -5.79 8.08
CA GLY A 150 -29.14 -6.80 7.06
C GLY A 150 -27.80 -7.06 6.36
N SER A 151 -27.76 -6.90 5.04
CA SER A 151 -26.52 -6.98 4.27
C SER A 151 -25.79 -5.65 4.10
N LEU A 152 -26.40 -4.51 4.49
CA LEU A 152 -25.72 -3.20 4.45
C LEU A 152 -24.80 -3.04 5.67
N GLU A 153 -23.50 -2.89 5.42
CA GLU A 153 -22.46 -2.97 6.45
C GLU A 153 -21.99 -1.61 6.97
N GLY A 154 -22.25 -0.52 6.24
CA GLY A 154 -21.83 0.82 6.64
C GLY A 154 -22.31 1.92 5.70
N VAL A 155 -22.29 3.16 6.22
CA VAL A 155 -22.48 4.42 5.46
C VAL A 155 -21.30 5.31 5.79
N HIS A 156 -20.50 5.68 4.79
CA HIS A 156 -19.24 6.40 4.95
C HIS A 156 -19.16 7.61 4.04
N TYR A 157 -18.44 8.65 4.45
CA TYR A 157 -18.10 9.80 3.63
C TYR A 157 -16.59 9.99 3.57
N PHE A 158 -16.09 10.63 2.51
CA PHE A 158 -14.67 10.81 2.28
C PHE A 158 -14.32 12.30 2.13
N PRO A 159 -14.05 13.01 3.25
CA PRO A 159 -13.78 14.43 3.23
C PRO A 159 -12.44 14.74 2.56
N HIS A 160 -12.43 15.84 1.81
CA HIS A 160 -11.21 16.39 1.21
C HIS A 160 -11.34 17.91 1.05
N PRO A 161 -10.23 18.69 0.99
CA PRO A 161 -10.30 20.15 0.92
C PRO A 161 -10.37 20.71 -0.51
N PHE A 162 -10.52 19.86 -1.53
CA PHE A 162 -10.38 20.22 -2.95
C PHE A 162 -11.75 20.36 -3.64
N GLY A 163 -11.75 20.47 -4.99
CA GLY A 163 -12.93 20.56 -5.84
C GLY A 163 -13.26 21.99 -6.27
N CYS A 164 -12.70 23.01 -5.59
CA CYS A 164 -12.81 24.40 -5.97
C CYS A 164 -11.43 25.07 -6.00
N SER A 165 -11.25 26.05 -6.87
CA SER A 165 -10.01 26.84 -7.01
C SER A 165 -8.74 26.01 -7.28
N GLN A 166 -8.88 24.79 -7.73
CA GLN A 166 -7.79 23.99 -8.27
C GLN A 166 -7.59 24.30 -9.75
N THR A 167 -6.35 24.23 -10.22
CA THR A 167 -5.98 24.52 -11.61
C THR A 167 -5.48 23.29 -12.35
N GLY A 168 -5.71 23.25 -13.66
CA GLY A 168 -5.06 22.33 -14.60
C GLY A 168 -5.14 20.86 -14.20
N ALA A 169 -3.98 20.25 -14.08
CA ALA A 169 -3.82 18.81 -13.81
C ALA A 169 -4.40 18.39 -12.45
N ASP A 170 -4.23 19.19 -11.40
CA ASP A 170 -4.76 18.89 -10.07
C ASP A 170 -6.28 18.75 -10.05
N HIS A 171 -6.99 19.63 -10.79
CA HIS A 171 -8.44 19.57 -10.88
C HIS A 171 -8.90 18.30 -11.63
N ALA A 172 -8.27 17.99 -12.76
CA ALA A 172 -8.56 16.78 -13.52
C ALA A 172 -8.27 15.51 -12.69
N GLN A 173 -7.14 15.49 -11.99
CA GLN A 173 -6.72 14.37 -11.14
C GLN A 173 -7.67 14.16 -9.95
N THR A 174 -8.13 15.25 -9.30
CA THR A 174 -9.13 15.18 -8.22
C THR A 174 -10.42 14.53 -8.74
N ARG A 175 -10.94 15.01 -9.87
CA ARG A 175 -12.17 14.47 -10.48
C ARG A 175 -12.00 12.99 -10.86
N ALA A 176 -10.92 12.64 -11.56
CA ALA A 176 -10.63 11.26 -11.95
C ALA A 176 -10.58 10.31 -10.73
N LEU A 177 -9.95 10.74 -9.63
CA LEU A 177 -9.86 9.95 -8.41
C LEU A 177 -11.24 9.75 -7.74
N LEU A 178 -12.05 10.82 -7.60
CA LEU A 178 -13.39 10.72 -7.02
C LEU A 178 -14.30 9.81 -7.84
N VAL A 179 -14.22 9.91 -9.18
CA VAL A 179 -14.94 9.00 -10.09
C VAL A 179 -14.44 7.57 -9.96
N ALA A 180 -13.13 7.34 -9.89
CA ALA A 180 -12.58 6.01 -9.71
C ALA A 180 -13.02 5.38 -8.38
N LEU A 181 -13.07 6.15 -7.29
CA LEU A 181 -13.65 5.70 -6.00
C LEU A 181 -15.12 5.32 -6.14
N SER A 182 -15.93 6.11 -6.86
CA SER A 182 -17.36 5.81 -7.04
C SER A 182 -17.62 4.49 -7.78
N ARG A 183 -16.65 4.04 -8.58
CA ARG A 183 -16.70 2.77 -9.31
C ARG A 183 -16.26 1.57 -8.47
N HIS A 184 -15.81 1.80 -7.23
CA HIS A 184 -15.33 0.72 -6.37
C HIS A 184 -16.47 -0.24 -5.99
N PRO A 185 -16.30 -1.57 -6.14
CA PRO A 185 -17.39 -2.52 -5.92
C PRO A 185 -17.84 -2.65 -4.46
N ASN A 186 -17.01 -2.26 -3.47
CA ASN A 186 -17.43 -2.20 -2.06
C ASN A 186 -18.53 -1.15 -1.83
N ALA A 187 -18.61 -0.10 -2.67
CA ALA A 187 -19.72 0.85 -2.69
C ALA A 187 -20.93 0.24 -3.40
N ALA A 188 -21.86 -0.32 -2.65
CA ALA A 188 -23.13 -0.82 -3.17
C ALA A 188 -24.03 0.32 -3.69
N GLY A 189 -23.87 1.53 -3.13
CA GLY A 189 -24.48 2.75 -3.57
C GLY A 189 -23.59 3.94 -3.32
N VAL A 190 -23.63 4.94 -4.20
CA VAL A 190 -22.83 6.16 -4.13
C VAL A 190 -23.74 7.39 -4.22
N LEU A 191 -23.53 8.34 -3.33
CA LEU A 191 -24.09 9.68 -3.42
C LEU A 191 -22.96 10.68 -3.66
N PHE A 192 -22.86 11.25 -4.86
CA PHE A 192 -22.07 12.46 -5.09
C PHE A 192 -22.79 13.67 -4.51
N LEU A 193 -22.10 14.39 -3.62
CA LEU A 193 -22.64 15.58 -2.95
C LEU A 193 -21.90 16.82 -3.43
N SER A 194 -22.62 17.69 -4.13
CA SER A 194 -22.14 18.95 -4.70
C SER A 194 -22.68 20.15 -3.92
N LEU A 195 -21.94 21.27 -3.90
CA LEU A 195 -22.47 22.54 -3.40
C LEU A 195 -23.36 23.23 -4.46
N GLY A 196 -22.84 23.35 -5.69
CA GLY A 196 -23.54 24.00 -6.82
C GLY A 196 -22.77 25.15 -7.47
N CYS A 197 -21.61 25.57 -6.90
CA CYS A 197 -20.80 26.67 -7.46
C CYS A 197 -19.30 26.31 -7.55
N GLU A 198 -18.94 25.07 -7.31
CA GLU A 198 -17.56 24.56 -7.39
C GLU A 198 -17.08 24.39 -8.83
N ASN A 199 -15.75 24.32 -9.01
CA ASN A 199 -15.15 24.03 -10.31
C ASN A 199 -15.32 22.54 -10.71
N CYS A 200 -15.32 21.60 -9.76
CA CYS A 200 -15.62 20.19 -10.00
C CYS A 200 -17.13 19.99 -10.13
N THR A 201 -17.71 20.48 -11.23
CA THR A 201 -19.16 20.50 -11.43
C THR A 201 -19.76 19.12 -11.61
N HIS A 202 -21.05 19.01 -11.38
CA HIS A 202 -21.83 17.79 -11.61
C HIS A 202 -21.68 17.28 -13.05
N GLU A 203 -21.74 18.17 -14.05
CA GLU A 203 -21.58 17.80 -15.47
C GLU A 203 -20.19 17.21 -15.74
N GLN A 204 -19.15 17.79 -15.18
CA GLN A 204 -17.79 17.28 -15.36
C GLN A 204 -17.59 15.90 -14.72
N VAL A 205 -18.24 15.66 -13.56
CA VAL A 205 -18.22 14.33 -12.92
C VAL A 205 -18.99 13.32 -13.77
N LEU A 206 -20.14 13.71 -14.35
CA LEU A 206 -20.90 12.87 -15.27
C LEU A 206 -20.11 12.52 -16.55
N ASP A 207 -19.44 13.52 -17.14
CA ASP A 207 -18.61 13.31 -18.33
C ASP A 207 -17.46 12.33 -18.07
N GLU A 208 -16.79 12.45 -16.92
CA GLU A 208 -15.71 11.56 -16.49
C GLU A 208 -16.23 10.15 -16.13
N LEU A 209 -17.44 10.09 -15.55
CA LEU A 209 -18.08 8.84 -15.17
C LEU A 209 -18.58 8.06 -16.40
N GLY A 210 -18.98 8.75 -17.49
CA GLY A 210 -19.49 8.12 -18.71
C GLY A 210 -20.70 7.23 -18.43
N ASP A 211 -20.68 5.98 -18.93
CA ASP A 211 -21.76 5.03 -18.66
C ASP A 211 -21.72 4.57 -17.19
N PHE A 212 -22.86 4.71 -16.52
CA PHE A 212 -23.04 4.30 -15.11
C PHE A 212 -24.47 3.84 -14.85
N ASP A 213 -24.66 3.11 -13.77
CA ASP A 213 -25.98 2.73 -13.27
C ASP A 213 -26.59 3.84 -12.40
N PRO A 214 -27.66 4.57 -12.86
CA PRO A 214 -28.27 5.65 -12.12
C PRO A 214 -29.02 5.20 -10.87
N GLU A 215 -29.29 3.90 -10.71
CA GLU A 215 -29.83 3.34 -9.48
C GLU A 215 -28.76 3.14 -8.40
N ARG A 216 -27.48 3.01 -8.81
CA ARG A 216 -26.33 2.84 -7.92
C ARG A 216 -25.61 4.15 -7.61
N VAL A 217 -25.49 5.04 -8.58
CA VAL A 217 -24.80 6.34 -8.42
C VAL A 217 -25.81 7.46 -8.54
N ARG A 218 -25.96 8.21 -7.46
CA ARG A 218 -26.91 9.32 -7.35
C ARG A 218 -26.16 10.62 -7.09
N PHE A 219 -26.82 11.73 -7.38
CA PHE A 219 -26.27 13.07 -7.25
C PHE A 219 -27.22 13.95 -6.46
N LEU A 220 -26.67 14.83 -5.62
CA LEU A 220 -27.40 15.89 -4.92
C LEU A 220 -26.56 17.17 -4.94
N THR A 221 -27.18 18.26 -5.42
CA THR A 221 -26.61 19.60 -5.35
C THR A 221 -27.29 20.35 -4.21
N CYS A 222 -26.53 20.76 -3.19
CA CYS A 222 -27.09 21.38 -1.99
C CYS A 222 -27.87 22.69 -2.27
N GLN A 223 -27.38 23.50 -3.22
CA GLN A 223 -28.06 24.79 -3.57
C GLN A 223 -29.36 24.60 -4.34
N ASP A 224 -29.67 23.42 -4.87
CA ASP A 224 -30.87 23.15 -5.66
C ASP A 224 -32.05 22.66 -4.80
N VAL A 225 -31.83 22.42 -3.50
CA VAL A 225 -32.84 21.88 -2.57
C VAL A 225 -33.05 22.81 -1.38
N VAL A 226 -34.20 22.69 -0.73
CA VAL A 226 -34.53 23.49 0.45
C VAL A 226 -33.82 22.98 1.69
N ASP A 227 -33.70 21.63 1.81
CA ASP A 227 -33.04 20.96 2.92
C ASP A 227 -32.25 19.78 2.36
N GLU A 228 -30.93 19.94 2.33
CA GLU A 228 -29.99 18.95 1.81
C GLU A 228 -29.87 17.70 2.70
N GLN A 229 -30.20 17.83 4.00
CA GLN A 229 -30.20 16.67 4.91
C GLN A 229 -31.42 15.78 4.64
N GLU A 230 -32.60 16.35 4.47
CA GLU A 230 -33.82 15.61 4.13
C GLU A 230 -33.71 14.97 2.74
N ALA A 231 -33.28 15.73 1.73
CA ALA A 231 -33.11 15.24 0.36
C ALA A 231 -32.03 14.15 0.26
N GLY A 232 -30.88 14.35 0.90
CA GLY A 232 -29.79 13.40 0.91
C GLY A 232 -30.16 12.11 1.63
N HIS A 233 -30.82 12.21 2.79
CA HIS A 233 -31.28 11.03 3.53
C HIS A 233 -32.31 10.21 2.71
N ALA A 234 -33.23 10.85 2.02
CA ALA A 234 -34.18 10.15 1.13
C ALA A 234 -33.46 9.35 0.01
N ILE A 235 -32.38 9.91 -0.55
CA ILE A 235 -31.54 9.19 -1.53
C ILE A 235 -30.83 8.02 -0.87
N LEU A 236 -30.24 8.19 0.32
CA LEU A 236 -29.55 7.12 1.04
C LEU A 236 -30.48 5.96 1.41
N VAL A 237 -31.76 6.24 1.75
CA VAL A 237 -32.77 5.19 1.95
C VAL A 237 -32.96 4.34 0.70
N GLN A 238 -33.12 4.95 -0.49
CA GLN A 238 -33.26 4.22 -1.75
C GLN A 238 -32.02 3.37 -2.07
N LEU A 239 -30.84 3.95 -1.88
CA LEU A 239 -29.56 3.21 -2.07
C LEU A 239 -29.42 2.06 -1.07
N ALA A 240 -29.85 2.23 0.18
CA ALA A 240 -29.83 1.17 1.20
C ALA A 240 -30.77 0.03 0.86
N GLU A 241 -31.99 0.33 0.37
CA GLU A 241 -32.93 -0.69 -0.09
C GLU A 241 -32.36 -1.54 -1.25
N ARG A 242 -31.66 -0.88 -2.18
CA ARG A 242 -30.96 -1.59 -3.27
C ARG A 242 -29.81 -2.43 -2.73
N ALA A 243 -28.95 -1.87 -1.91
CA ALA A 243 -27.79 -2.56 -1.32
C ALA A 243 -28.20 -3.83 -0.57
N ARG A 244 -29.33 -3.80 0.15
CA ARG A 244 -29.84 -4.96 0.89
C ARG A 244 -30.33 -6.13 0.04
N ARG A 245 -30.52 -5.95 -1.27
CA ARG A 245 -30.86 -7.04 -2.19
C ARG A 245 -29.69 -7.99 -2.44
N CYS A 246 -28.44 -7.53 -2.22
CA CYS A 246 -27.25 -8.35 -2.34
C CYS A 246 -26.97 -9.08 -1.03
N GLY A 247 -26.70 -10.38 -1.11
CA GLY A 247 -26.22 -11.20 -0.01
C GLY A 247 -24.79 -11.69 -0.26
N ARG A 248 -24.11 -12.15 0.79
CA ARG A 248 -22.81 -12.82 0.62
C ARG A 248 -23.00 -14.19 0.01
N GLU A 249 -22.15 -14.52 -0.98
CA GLU A 249 -22.08 -15.80 -1.64
C GLU A 249 -20.63 -16.28 -1.76
N PRO A 250 -20.37 -17.59 -2.00
CA PRO A 250 -19.01 -18.08 -2.27
C PRO A 250 -18.47 -17.49 -3.57
N ILE A 251 -17.34 -16.79 -3.49
CA ILE A 251 -16.66 -16.15 -4.63
C ILE A 251 -15.24 -16.72 -4.71
N PRO A 252 -14.75 -17.10 -5.89
CA PRO A 252 -13.37 -17.55 -6.05
C PRO A 252 -12.36 -16.48 -5.63
N ALA A 253 -11.29 -16.88 -4.93
CA ALA A 253 -10.20 -15.99 -4.55
C ALA A 253 -9.48 -15.36 -5.75
N SER A 254 -9.62 -15.96 -6.94
CA SER A 254 -9.15 -15.37 -8.21
C SER A 254 -9.80 -14.03 -8.57
N GLU A 255 -10.91 -13.68 -7.93
CA GLU A 255 -11.57 -12.37 -8.11
C GLU A 255 -11.05 -11.31 -7.16
N LEU A 256 -10.19 -11.66 -6.16
CA LEU A 256 -9.62 -10.67 -5.24
C LEU A 256 -8.59 -9.78 -5.95
N VAL A 257 -8.65 -8.49 -5.61
CA VAL A 257 -7.65 -7.48 -5.94
C VAL A 257 -7.13 -6.92 -4.62
N ILE A 258 -5.83 -7.08 -4.35
CA ILE A 258 -5.20 -6.69 -3.08
C ILE A 258 -4.13 -5.63 -3.33
N GLY A 259 -4.24 -4.50 -2.63
CA GLY A 259 -3.24 -3.43 -2.62
C GLY A 259 -2.12 -3.73 -1.62
N LEU A 260 -0.89 -3.40 -1.97
CA LEU A 260 0.31 -3.65 -1.18
C LEU A 260 0.94 -2.32 -0.77
N LYS A 261 1.08 -2.09 0.54
CA LYS A 261 1.54 -0.82 1.13
C LYS A 261 2.50 -1.06 2.29
N CYS A 262 3.48 -0.17 2.47
CA CYS A 262 4.37 -0.15 3.62
C CYS A 262 4.45 1.27 4.21
N GLY A 263 4.10 1.45 5.47
CA GLY A 263 4.18 2.75 6.15
C GLY A 263 4.86 2.66 7.51
N GLY A 264 5.76 3.62 7.82
CA GLY A 264 6.54 3.58 9.06
C GLY A 264 7.48 2.37 9.13
N SER A 265 8.20 2.08 8.04
CA SER A 265 9.10 0.92 7.92
C SER A 265 10.26 0.98 8.91
N ASP A 266 10.72 -0.19 9.35
CA ASP A 266 11.94 -0.42 10.15
C ASP A 266 12.85 -1.44 9.48
N GLY A 267 14.01 -1.73 10.06
CA GLY A 267 14.98 -2.70 9.52
C GLY A 267 14.48 -4.14 9.45
N LEU A 268 13.40 -4.47 10.16
CA LEU A 268 12.76 -5.78 10.11
C LEU A 268 11.68 -5.87 9.02
N SER A 269 11.22 -4.76 8.46
CA SER A 269 10.15 -4.72 7.45
C SER A 269 10.44 -5.62 6.25
N GLY A 270 11.66 -5.55 5.71
CA GLY A 270 12.08 -6.37 4.56
C GLY A 270 12.48 -7.81 4.90
N ILE A 271 12.37 -8.22 6.16
CA ILE A 271 12.74 -9.57 6.63
C ILE A 271 11.50 -10.33 7.14
N THR A 272 10.51 -9.61 7.64
CA THR A 272 9.30 -10.16 8.26
C THR A 272 8.05 -9.81 7.44
N ALA A 273 7.41 -8.69 7.72
CA ALA A 273 6.10 -8.34 7.17
C ALA A 273 6.09 -8.25 5.63
N ASN A 274 7.06 -7.61 4.99
CA ASN A 274 7.07 -7.46 3.54
C ASN A 274 7.26 -8.80 2.81
N PRO A 275 8.21 -9.68 3.17
CA PRO A 275 8.30 -11.01 2.58
C PRO A 275 7.08 -11.89 2.85
N VAL A 276 6.45 -11.81 4.03
CA VAL A 276 5.20 -12.52 4.33
C VAL A 276 4.08 -12.05 3.41
N ILE A 277 3.91 -10.74 3.23
CA ILE A 277 2.96 -10.16 2.27
C ILE A 277 3.31 -10.59 0.84
N GLY A 278 4.60 -10.63 0.49
CA GLY A 278 5.06 -11.09 -0.83
C GLY A 278 4.65 -12.52 -1.14
N ARG A 279 4.77 -13.44 -0.16
CA ARG A 279 4.27 -14.82 -0.29
C ARG A 279 2.75 -14.86 -0.50
N VAL A 280 2.00 -14.02 0.23
CA VAL A 280 0.55 -13.90 0.05
C VAL A 280 0.23 -13.35 -1.35
N SER A 281 0.99 -12.36 -1.84
CA SER A 281 0.86 -11.83 -3.19
C SER A 281 1.10 -12.91 -4.25
N ASP A 282 2.18 -13.67 -4.14
CA ASP A 282 2.50 -14.78 -5.04
C ASP A 282 1.40 -15.87 -5.00
N GLY A 283 0.93 -16.23 -3.80
CA GLY A 283 -0.16 -17.16 -3.60
C GLY A 283 -1.49 -16.70 -4.18
N LEU A 284 -1.79 -15.40 -4.14
CA LEU A 284 -2.97 -14.80 -4.76
C LEU A 284 -2.87 -14.85 -6.29
N VAL A 285 -1.72 -14.47 -6.86
CA VAL A 285 -1.46 -14.55 -8.30
C VAL A 285 -1.52 -16.00 -8.80
N ALA A 286 -0.99 -16.95 -8.03
CA ALA A 286 -1.07 -18.38 -8.32
C ALA A 286 -2.52 -18.92 -8.35
N ARG A 287 -3.45 -18.26 -7.64
CA ARG A 287 -4.90 -18.53 -7.68
C ARG A 287 -5.62 -17.76 -8.79
N GLY A 288 -4.90 -16.99 -9.61
CA GLY A 288 -5.45 -16.16 -10.68
C GLY A 288 -6.00 -14.81 -10.22
N GLY A 289 -5.71 -14.40 -8.98
CA GLY A 289 -6.08 -13.09 -8.45
C GLY A 289 -5.09 -11.98 -8.82
N THR A 290 -5.24 -10.81 -8.21
CA THR A 290 -4.49 -9.62 -8.57
C THR A 290 -3.88 -8.94 -7.35
N SER A 291 -2.59 -8.61 -7.44
CA SER A 291 -1.89 -7.74 -6.49
C SER A 291 -1.50 -6.43 -7.14
N VAL A 292 -1.52 -5.34 -6.39
CA VAL A 292 -1.15 -4.00 -6.88
C VAL A 292 -0.06 -3.42 -5.97
N LEU A 293 1.14 -3.27 -6.52
CA LEU A 293 2.29 -2.66 -5.86
C LEU A 293 2.35 -1.16 -6.19
N THR A 294 2.52 -0.32 -5.19
CA THR A 294 2.62 1.14 -5.35
C THR A 294 3.79 1.71 -4.56
N GLU A 295 3.83 3.04 -4.35
CA GLU A 295 4.91 3.76 -3.66
C GLU A 295 6.16 3.87 -4.53
N VAL A 296 6.02 4.50 -5.70
CA VAL A 296 7.11 4.60 -6.69
C VAL A 296 8.44 5.11 -6.09
N PRO A 297 8.46 6.14 -5.22
CA PRO A 297 9.70 6.60 -4.58
C PRO A 297 10.38 5.54 -3.69
N GLU A 298 9.66 4.53 -3.24
CA GLU A 298 10.19 3.42 -2.43
C GLU A 298 10.63 2.21 -3.29
N MET A 299 10.82 2.42 -4.59
CA MET A 299 11.37 1.44 -5.55
C MET A 299 12.78 1.84 -6.01
N PHE A 300 13.20 3.10 -5.75
CA PHE A 300 14.49 3.61 -6.21
C PHE A 300 15.66 2.89 -5.54
N GLY A 301 16.60 2.38 -6.33
CA GLY A 301 17.69 1.53 -5.90
C GLY A 301 17.35 0.03 -5.84
N ALA A 302 16.07 -0.33 -6.08
CA ALA A 302 15.61 -1.72 -6.16
C ALA A 302 14.94 -2.02 -7.52
N GLU A 303 15.14 -1.16 -8.52
CA GLU A 303 14.43 -1.20 -9.80
C GLU A 303 14.63 -2.53 -10.52
N SER A 304 15.83 -3.11 -10.53
CA SER A 304 16.12 -4.40 -11.16
C SER A 304 15.27 -5.54 -10.59
N MET A 305 14.95 -5.52 -9.28
CA MET A 305 14.06 -6.51 -8.66
C MET A 305 12.64 -6.49 -9.24
N LEU A 306 12.25 -5.40 -9.89
CA LEU A 306 10.93 -5.23 -10.50
C LEU A 306 11.02 -5.32 -12.04
N LEU A 307 11.89 -4.54 -12.66
CA LEU A 307 11.98 -4.39 -14.12
C LEU A 307 12.30 -5.72 -14.82
N ASP A 308 13.17 -6.54 -14.22
CA ASP A 308 13.54 -7.86 -14.78
C ASP A 308 12.40 -8.89 -14.75
N ARG A 309 11.30 -8.58 -14.04
CA ARG A 309 10.09 -9.41 -13.97
C ARG A 309 8.94 -8.92 -14.85
N CYS A 310 9.12 -7.84 -15.59
CA CYS A 310 8.12 -7.38 -16.55
C CYS A 310 7.90 -8.45 -17.64
N VAL A 311 6.62 -8.72 -17.97
CA VAL A 311 6.26 -9.82 -18.89
C VAL A 311 6.71 -9.60 -20.33
N ASN A 312 6.96 -8.35 -20.72
CA ASN A 312 7.43 -7.94 -22.05
C ASN A 312 8.06 -6.54 -22.00
N GLU A 313 8.64 -6.12 -23.15
CA GLU A 313 9.28 -4.80 -23.31
C GLU A 313 8.31 -3.63 -23.11
N ASP A 314 7.05 -3.75 -23.52
CA ASP A 314 6.07 -2.66 -23.36
C ASP A 314 5.82 -2.37 -21.86
N VAL A 315 5.65 -3.41 -21.05
CA VAL A 315 5.46 -3.29 -19.59
C VAL A 315 6.76 -2.79 -18.93
N PHE A 316 7.92 -3.26 -19.40
CA PHE A 316 9.22 -2.76 -18.94
C PHE A 316 9.38 -1.26 -19.20
N HIS A 317 9.10 -0.80 -20.41
CA HIS A 317 9.19 0.62 -20.74
C HIS A 317 8.21 1.46 -19.93
N ALA A 318 6.96 1.02 -19.79
CA ALA A 318 5.97 1.71 -18.96
C ALA A 318 6.42 1.81 -17.48
N ALA A 319 7.05 0.75 -16.95
CA ALA A 319 7.58 0.75 -15.58
C ALA A 319 8.81 1.67 -15.44
N ALA A 320 9.72 1.64 -16.41
CA ALA A 320 10.90 2.51 -16.45
C ALA A 320 10.51 3.99 -16.57
N ASP A 321 9.53 4.31 -17.42
CA ASP A 321 8.98 5.66 -17.59
C ASP A 321 8.30 6.14 -16.30
N MET A 322 7.55 5.29 -15.61
CA MET A 322 6.95 5.62 -14.33
C MET A 322 8.01 5.95 -13.27
N LEU A 323 9.07 5.14 -13.19
CA LEU A 323 10.16 5.32 -12.22
C LEU A 323 10.93 6.63 -12.51
N ASN A 324 11.36 6.85 -13.76
CA ASN A 324 12.08 8.06 -14.12
C ASN A 324 11.19 9.30 -14.07
N GLY A 325 9.93 9.22 -14.50
CA GLY A 325 8.97 10.33 -14.39
C GLY A 325 8.77 10.78 -12.94
N PHE A 326 8.81 9.86 -11.98
CA PHE A 326 8.75 10.23 -10.56
C PHE A 326 10.06 10.86 -10.06
N LYS A 327 11.24 10.44 -10.55
CA LYS A 327 12.53 11.10 -10.27
C LYS A 327 12.54 12.53 -10.83
N GLU A 328 12.07 12.70 -12.09
CA GLU A 328 11.93 14.01 -12.72
C GLU A 328 10.95 14.91 -11.93
N TYR A 329 9.86 14.35 -11.40
CA TYR A 329 8.94 15.08 -10.53
C TYR A 329 9.67 15.66 -9.29
N PHE A 330 10.51 14.89 -8.59
CA PHE A 330 11.33 15.43 -7.49
C PHE A 330 12.26 16.54 -7.97
N ILE A 331 12.98 16.33 -9.08
CA ILE A 331 13.93 17.30 -9.63
C ILE A 331 13.23 18.60 -10.03
N SER A 332 12.04 18.51 -10.63
CA SER A 332 11.24 19.69 -11.04
C SER A 332 10.78 20.54 -9.84
N HIS A 333 10.63 19.91 -8.66
CA HIS A 333 10.29 20.58 -7.40
C HIS A 333 11.54 21.00 -6.60
N HIS A 334 12.74 20.87 -7.16
CA HIS A 334 14.02 21.14 -6.47
C HIS A 334 14.24 20.29 -5.22
N GLU A 335 13.63 19.10 -5.19
CA GLU A 335 13.77 18.15 -4.10
C GLU A 335 14.81 17.07 -4.43
N VAL A 336 15.40 16.49 -3.38
CA VAL A 336 16.41 15.45 -3.53
C VAL A 336 15.71 14.09 -3.66
N VAL A 337 15.98 13.37 -4.75
CA VAL A 337 15.36 12.05 -5.06
C VAL A 337 15.55 11.03 -3.93
N TYR A 338 16.65 11.12 -3.18
CA TYR A 338 17.06 10.16 -2.14
C TYR A 338 16.95 10.69 -0.70
N ASP A 339 16.16 11.73 -0.44
CA ASP A 339 15.97 12.28 0.92
C ASP A 339 15.21 11.32 1.87
N ASN A 340 14.40 10.42 1.33
CA ASN A 340 13.89 9.26 2.08
C ASN A 340 15.08 8.30 2.40
N PRO A 341 15.21 7.65 3.59
CA PRO A 341 14.19 7.38 4.62
C PRO A 341 14.00 8.53 5.64
N SER A 342 12.78 8.57 6.22
CA SER A 342 12.44 9.51 7.28
C SER A 342 13.26 9.26 8.56
N PRO A 343 13.35 10.25 9.50
CA PRO A 343 14.02 10.04 10.78
C PRO A 343 13.56 8.78 11.52
N GLY A 344 12.25 8.50 11.56
CA GLY A 344 11.71 7.31 12.21
C GLY A 344 12.12 6.00 11.54
N ASN A 345 12.33 5.97 10.23
CA ASN A 345 12.87 4.81 9.53
C ASN A 345 14.35 4.58 9.87
N LYS A 346 15.13 5.67 9.96
CA LYS A 346 16.54 5.63 10.37
C LYS A 346 16.68 5.10 11.78
N ASP A 347 15.91 5.62 12.74
CA ASP A 347 15.86 5.09 14.12
C ASP A 347 15.51 3.59 14.16
N GLY A 348 14.78 3.09 13.17
CA GLY A 348 14.40 1.68 13.03
C GLY A 348 15.43 0.79 12.33
N GLY A 349 16.62 1.34 11.95
CA GLY A 349 17.71 0.58 11.34
C GLY A 349 17.86 0.70 9.83
N ILE A 350 16.98 1.42 9.14
CA ILE A 350 17.11 1.71 7.71
C ILE A 350 18.12 2.85 7.52
N THR A 351 19.04 2.72 6.57
CA THR A 351 20.16 3.65 6.40
C THR A 351 19.98 4.58 5.20
N THR A 352 19.71 4.02 4.04
CA THR A 352 19.63 4.71 2.74
C THR A 352 18.28 4.42 2.09
N LEU A 353 17.97 5.12 0.98
CA LEU A 353 16.74 4.82 0.23
C LEU A 353 16.81 3.44 -0.42
N GLU A 354 17.96 3.02 -0.95
CA GLU A 354 18.15 1.68 -1.51
C GLU A 354 17.89 0.58 -0.47
N ASP A 355 18.37 0.75 0.76
CA ASP A 355 18.11 -0.17 1.87
C ASP A 355 16.60 -0.28 2.16
N LYS A 356 15.90 0.87 2.16
CA LYS A 356 14.44 0.93 2.31
C LYS A 356 13.73 0.24 1.16
N SER A 357 14.09 0.59 -0.08
CA SER A 357 13.44 0.12 -1.30
C SER A 357 13.59 -1.39 -1.49
N CYS A 358 14.80 -1.94 -1.32
CA CYS A 358 15.02 -3.39 -1.39
C CYS A 358 14.17 -4.16 -0.38
N GLY A 359 13.92 -3.58 0.80
CA GLY A 359 13.01 -4.16 1.78
C GLY A 359 11.53 -3.95 1.45
N CYS A 360 11.17 -2.81 0.87
CA CYS A 360 9.78 -2.46 0.52
C CYS A 360 9.24 -3.28 -0.64
N VAL A 361 10.04 -3.48 -1.71
CA VAL A 361 9.58 -4.22 -2.90
C VAL A 361 9.34 -5.71 -2.64
N GLN A 362 9.87 -6.26 -1.54
CA GLN A 362 9.62 -7.66 -1.12
C GLN A 362 8.11 -7.98 -1.01
N LYS A 363 7.26 -6.98 -0.66
CA LYS A 363 5.81 -7.18 -0.57
C LYS A 363 5.15 -7.51 -1.91
N GLY A 364 5.80 -7.18 -3.04
CA GLY A 364 5.37 -7.58 -4.39
C GLY A 364 5.67 -9.04 -4.75
N GLY A 365 6.30 -9.81 -3.83
CA GLY A 365 6.66 -11.21 -4.09
C GLY A 365 7.59 -11.36 -5.28
N SER A 366 7.43 -12.49 -5.99
CA SER A 366 8.26 -12.90 -7.13
C SER A 366 7.48 -13.01 -8.45
N ALA A 367 6.16 -12.83 -8.46
CA ALA A 367 5.31 -12.97 -9.64
C ALA A 367 5.69 -12.00 -10.77
N PRO A 368 5.41 -12.35 -12.05
CA PRO A 368 5.61 -11.45 -13.18
C PRO A 368 4.78 -10.17 -13.04
N ILE A 369 5.35 -9.02 -13.42
CA ILE A 369 4.63 -7.74 -13.52
C ILE A 369 3.94 -7.69 -14.87
N VAL A 370 2.59 -7.61 -14.84
CA VAL A 370 1.76 -7.75 -16.04
C VAL A 370 1.26 -6.42 -16.59
N ASP A 371 1.25 -5.35 -15.76
CA ASP A 371 0.74 -4.04 -16.15
C ASP A 371 1.27 -2.92 -15.26
N VAL A 372 1.23 -1.68 -15.78
CA VAL A 372 1.60 -0.45 -15.06
C VAL A 372 0.45 0.55 -15.18
N LEU A 373 -0.11 0.94 -14.06
CA LEU A 373 -1.28 1.80 -13.98
C LEU A 373 -0.87 3.26 -13.68
N PRO A 374 -1.44 4.25 -14.35
CA PRO A 374 -1.30 5.64 -13.96
C PRO A 374 -2.01 5.92 -12.62
N TYR A 375 -1.75 7.08 -12.00
CA TYR A 375 -2.52 7.53 -10.84
C TYR A 375 -4.02 7.63 -11.19
N ALA A 376 -4.89 7.16 -10.29
CA ALA A 376 -6.33 6.96 -10.50
C ALA A 376 -6.69 5.92 -11.59
N GLY A 377 -5.71 5.21 -12.17
CA GLY A 377 -5.95 4.10 -13.09
C GLY A 377 -6.56 2.89 -12.38
N ARG A 378 -7.35 2.10 -13.13
CA ARG A 378 -8.01 0.89 -12.60
C ARG A 378 -7.35 -0.38 -13.12
N VAL A 379 -7.32 -1.41 -12.28
CA VAL A 379 -6.87 -2.75 -12.64
C VAL A 379 -7.71 -3.31 -13.80
N SER A 380 -7.03 -3.76 -14.85
CA SER A 380 -7.62 -4.40 -16.02
C SER A 380 -7.01 -5.77 -16.31
N ARG A 381 -5.82 -6.06 -15.79
CA ARG A 381 -5.10 -7.32 -15.99
C ARG A 381 -4.88 -8.06 -14.68
N ARG A 382 -5.17 -9.36 -14.67
CA ARG A 382 -4.90 -10.23 -13.51
C ARG A 382 -3.42 -10.51 -13.38
N GLY A 383 -2.91 -10.57 -12.15
CA GLY A 383 -1.51 -10.75 -11.81
C GLY A 383 -0.96 -9.60 -10.98
N LEU A 384 0.37 -9.46 -10.92
CA LEU A 384 1.01 -8.35 -10.23
C LEU A 384 1.04 -7.11 -11.13
N ASN A 385 0.39 -6.03 -10.69
CA ASN A 385 0.38 -4.73 -11.35
C ASN A 385 1.21 -3.73 -10.55
N MET A 386 1.82 -2.75 -11.23
CA MET A 386 2.38 -1.56 -10.59
C MET A 386 1.42 -0.38 -10.73
N LEU A 387 1.33 0.47 -9.70
CA LEU A 387 0.48 1.67 -9.70
C LEU A 387 1.31 2.91 -9.38
N CYS A 388 1.23 3.90 -10.25
CA CYS A 388 1.86 5.20 -10.03
C CYS A 388 1.18 5.94 -8.87
N ALA A 389 1.86 6.02 -7.72
CA ALA A 389 1.46 6.87 -6.60
C ALA A 389 2.67 7.17 -5.70
N PRO A 390 2.64 8.28 -4.92
CA PRO A 390 3.72 8.65 -4.01
C PRO A 390 3.83 7.72 -2.80
N GLY A 391 4.89 7.88 -1.99
CA GLY A 391 5.09 7.13 -0.75
C GLY A 391 4.18 7.56 0.42
N ASN A 392 3.45 8.68 0.32
CA ASN A 392 2.52 9.13 1.36
C ASN A 392 1.42 8.08 1.60
N ASP A 393 1.27 7.64 2.86
CA ASP A 393 0.39 6.54 3.25
C ASP A 393 -1.06 6.74 2.81
N MET A 394 -1.62 7.93 3.03
CA MET A 394 -3.01 8.22 2.70
C MET A 394 -3.21 8.34 1.19
N VAL A 395 -2.32 9.02 0.48
CA VAL A 395 -2.44 9.21 -0.98
C VAL A 395 -2.33 7.88 -1.70
N SER A 396 -1.33 7.06 -1.37
CA SER A 396 -1.12 5.77 -2.03
C SER A 396 -2.24 4.75 -1.74
N THR A 397 -2.78 4.71 -0.52
CA THR A 397 -3.89 3.79 -0.21
C THR A 397 -5.21 4.26 -0.82
N THR A 398 -5.42 5.57 -0.96
CA THR A 398 -6.54 6.12 -1.74
C THR A 398 -6.41 5.71 -3.21
N ALA A 399 -5.21 5.81 -3.79
CA ALA A 399 -4.94 5.38 -5.17
C ALA A 399 -5.17 3.87 -5.34
N LEU A 400 -4.74 3.02 -4.39
CA LEU A 400 -5.01 1.59 -4.40
C LEU A 400 -6.52 1.29 -4.35
N THR A 401 -7.27 2.01 -3.49
CA THR A 401 -8.73 1.87 -3.46
C THR A 401 -9.35 2.28 -4.80
N ALA A 402 -8.96 3.42 -5.36
CA ALA A 402 -9.43 3.90 -6.67
C ALA A 402 -9.09 2.91 -7.80
N ALA A 403 -7.94 2.23 -7.73
CA ALA A 403 -7.57 1.17 -8.66
C ALA A 403 -8.46 -0.08 -8.57
N GLY A 404 -9.32 -0.18 -7.55
CA GLY A 404 -10.26 -1.29 -7.34
C GLY A 404 -9.76 -2.35 -6.36
N CYS A 405 -8.74 -2.06 -5.54
CA CYS A 405 -8.27 -3.00 -4.53
C CYS A 405 -9.33 -3.21 -3.43
N HIS A 406 -9.82 -4.44 -3.30
CA HIS A 406 -10.83 -4.82 -2.32
C HIS A 406 -10.37 -4.68 -0.87
N MET A 407 -9.07 -4.75 -0.63
CA MET A 407 -8.39 -4.52 0.64
C MET A 407 -6.94 -4.10 0.40
N VAL A 408 -6.31 -3.56 1.44
CA VAL A 408 -4.90 -3.18 1.45
C VAL A 408 -4.17 -3.97 2.54
N LEU A 409 -3.11 -4.69 2.18
CA LEU A 409 -2.14 -5.25 3.14
C LEU A 409 -1.12 -4.15 3.45
N PHE A 410 -1.15 -3.67 4.67
CA PHE A 410 -0.37 -2.53 5.13
C PHE A 410 0.67 -2.97 6.16
N SER A 411 1.93 -3.13 5.72
CA SER A 411 3.03 -3.44 6.65
C SER A 411 3.48 -2.20 7.42
N THR A 412 3.87 -2.37 8.68
CA THR A 412 4.38 -1.26 9.49
C THR A 412 5.28 -1.75 10.65
N GLY A 413 6.41 -1.06 10.85
CA GLY A 413 7.31 -1.29 11.98
C GLY A 413 7.11 -0.31 13.14
N ARG A 414 6.48 0.84 12.88
CA ARG A 414 6.22 1.90 13.87
C ARG A 414 4.76 1.97 14.31
N GLY A 415 3.85 1.46 13.47
CA GLY A 415 2.42 1.44 13.71
C GLY A 415 1.71 2.74 13.33
N THR A 416 0.48 2.60 12.84
CA THR A 416 -0.43 3.71 12.55
C THR A 416 -1.88 3.24 12.73
N PRO A 417 -2.78 4.08 13.29
CA PRO A 417 -4.20 3.76 13.38
C PRO A 417 -4.95 3.95 12.05
N PHE A 418 -4.34 4.60 11.06
CA PHE A 418 -4.90 4.95 9.76
C PHE A 418 -5.63 3.79 9.07
N GLY A 419 -6.71 4.07 8.34
CA GLY A 419 -7.43 3.16 7.47
C GLY A 419 -7.91 3.84 6.20
N ALA A 420 -7.76 3.18 5.05
CA ALA A 420 -8.28 3.61 3.76
C ALA A 420 -9.77 3.29 3.63
N PRO A 421 -10.46 3.77 2.57
CA PRO A 421 -11.85 3.37 2.29
C PRO A 421 -12.02 1.84 2.11
N ALA A 422 -11.05 1.18 1.48
CA ALA A 422 -11.00 -0.28 1.47
C ALA A 422 -10.45 -0.84 2.81
N PRO A 423 -10.90 -2.02 3.27
CA PRO A 423 -10.36 -2.68 4.44
C PRO A 423 -8.83 -2.66 4.47
N THR A 424 -8.24 -2.10 5.52
CA THR A 424 -6.79 -1.94 5.66
C THR A 424 -6.28 -2.86 6.76
N LEU A 425 -5.69 -3.99 6.34
CA LEU A 425 -5.18 -5.04 7.22
C LEU A 425 -3.74 -4.70 7.62
N LYS A 426 -3.51 -4.42 8.92
CA LYS A 426 -2.21 -4.02 9.46
C LYS A 426 -1.35 -5.24 9.80
N VAL A 427 -0.19 -5.35 9.11
CA VAL A 427 0.82 -6.40 9.31
C VAL A 427 2.03 -5.80 10.00
N PHE A 428 2.23 -6.13 11.27
CA PHE A 428 3.32 -5.58 12.09
C PHE A 428 4.61 -6.36 11.88
N THR A 429 5.74 -5.65 11.76
CA THR A 429 7.06 -6.21 11.47
C THR A 429 7.73 -6.83 12.69
N ASN A 430 7.31 -6.46 13.91
CA ASN A 430 7.93 -6.88 15.16
C ASN A 430 6.92 -7.10 16.28
N SER A 431 7.14 -8.14 17.11
CA SER A 431 6.25 -8.55 18.18
C SER A 431 6.15 -7.50 19.29
N ARG A 432 7.21 -6.72 19.54
CA ARG A 432 7.21 -5.67 20.57
C ARG A 432 6.16 -4.59 20.28
N LEU A 433 6.02 -4.20 19.01
CA LEU A 433 4.98 -3.26 18.60
C LEU A 433 3.59 -3.90 18.70
N ALA A 434 3.47 -5.18 18.32
CA ALA A 434 2.24 -5.94 18.42
C ALA A 434 1.70 -5.98 19.85
N GLU A 435 2.54 -6.25 20.82
CA GLU A 435 2.21 -6.23 22.26
C GLU A 435 1.83 -4.82 22.74
N ARG A 436 2.56 -3.79 22.28
CA ARG A 436 2.35 -2.40 22.70
C ARG A 436 1.08 -1.77 22.12
N LYS A 437 0.68 -2.17 20.91
CA LYS A 437 -0.43 -1.58 20.14
C LYS A 437 -1.40 -2.64 19.58
N PRO A 438 -1.93 -3.53 20.43
CA PRO A 438 -2.79 -4.63 19.96
C PRO A 438 -4.06 -4.14 19.25
N GLY A 439 -4.58 -2.95 19.60
CA GLY A 439 -5.75 -2.36 18.95
C GLY A 439 -5.49 -1.76 17.56
N TRP A 440 -4.23 -1.68 17.09
CA TRP A 440 -3.86 -1.20 15.76
C TRP A 440 -3.45 -2.32 14.81
N MET A 441 -3.25 -3.51 15.35
CA MET A 441 -2.71 -4.67 14.65
C MET A 441 -3.82 -5.62 14.22
N ASP A 442 -3.64 -6.23 13.06
CA ASP A 442 -4.42 -7.37 12.60
C ASP A 442 -3.56 -8.64 12.53
N PHE A 443 -2.27 -8.51 12.17
CA PHE A 443 -1.34 -9.63 12.05
C PHE A 443 0.07 -9.28 12.55
N ASN A 444 0.69 -10.18 13.32
CA ASN A 444 2.06 -10.05 13.81
C ASN A 444 3.02 -10.90 12.98
N ALA A 445 3.72 -10.30 12.01
CA ALA A 445 4.77 -10.98 11.26
C ALA A 445 6.13 -11.02 12.02
N GLY A 446 6.24 -10.34 13.15
CA GLY A 446 7.44 -10.38 14.01
C GLY A 446 7.79 -11.79 14.52
N VAL A 447 6.83 -12.71 14.51
CA VAL A 447 7.02 -14.14 14.83
C VAL A 447 8.05 -14.83 13.92
N VAL A 448 8.29 -14.28 12.72
CA VAL A 448 9.34 -14.77 11.82
C VAL A 448 10.73 -14.43 12.36
N ALA A 449 10.92 -13.20 12.89
CA ALA A 449 12.19 -12.79 13.48
C ALA A 449 12.52 -13.54 14.78
N THR A 450 11.50 -13.96 15.54
CA THR A 450 11.68 -14.77 16.77
C THR A 450 11.90 -16.25 16.47
N GLY A 451 11.63 -16.70 15.24
CA GLY A 451 11.71 -18.10 14.85
C GLY A 451 10.53 -18.96 15.28
N GLU A 452 9.45 -18.35 15.76
CA GLU A 452 8.19 -19.05 16.13
C GLU A 452 7.44 -19.56 14.90
N ARG A 453 7.61 -18.89 13.75
CA ARG A 453 7.06 -19.26 12.46
C ARG A 453 8.14 -19.10 11.37
N THR A 454 8.11 -19.95 10.38
CA THR A 454 8.79 -19.72 9.11
C THR A 454 8.04 -18.65 8.30
N LEU A 455 8.68 -18.13 7.24
CA LEU A 455 8.01 -17.18 6.32
C LEU A 455 6.77 -17.80 5.67
N ASP A 456 6.84 -19.06 5.27
CA ASP A 456 5.75 -19.75 4.59
C ASP A 456 4.58 -20.03 5.56
N GLU A 457 4.84 -20.50 6.78
CA GLU A 457 3.79 -20.67 7.80
C GLU A 457 3.12 -19.34 8.16
N ALA A 458 3.88 -18.25 8.30
CA ALA A 458 3.32 -16.93 8.58
C ALA A 458 2.51 -16.40 7.38
N ALA A 459 2.90 -16.73 6.15
CA ALA A 459 2.13 -16.36 4.95
C ALA A 459 0.83 -17.15 4.85
N ASP A 460 0.82 -18.43 5.20
CA ASP A 460 -0.40 -19.24 5.25
C ASP A 460 -1.37 -18.71 6.32
N ASP A 461 -0.86 -18.38 7.52
CA ASP A 461 -1.66 -17.76 8.58
C ASP A 461 -2.24 -16.40 8.13
N LEU A 462 -1.44 -15.56 7.44
CA LEU A 462 -1.90 -14.28 6.90
C LEU A 462 -2.92 -14.48 5.77
N TRP A 463 -2.73 -15.48 4.90
CA TRP A 463 -3.69 -15.80 3.84
C TRP A 463 -5.05 -16.21 4.40
N CYS A 464 -5.10 -17.04 5.44
CA CYS A 464 -6.34 -17.37 6.15
C CYS A 464 -7.03 -16.09 6.66
N LEU A 465 -6.28 -15.17 7.26
CA LEU A 465 -6.82 -13.89 7.73
C LEU A 465 -7.34 -13.02 6.56
N VAL A 466 -6.66 -13.02 5.41
CA VAL A 466 -7.12 -12.33 4.19
C VAL A 466 -8.48 -12.85 3.75
N LEU A 467 -8.68 -14.17 3.71
CA LEU A 467 -9.97 -14.77 3.36
C LEU A 467 -11.06 -14.45 4.39
N ASP A 468 -10.72 -14.43 5.69
CA ASP A 468 -11.63 -14.01 6.75
C ASP A 468 -12.07 -12.56 6.58
N VAL A 469 -11.12 -11.65 6.29
CA VAL A 469 -11.41 -10.23 6.07
C VAL A 469 -12.24 -10.05 4.79
N ALA A 470 -11.92 -10.75 3.72
CA ALA A 470 -12.71 -10.76 2.49
C ALA A 470 -14.14 -11.28 2.76
N SER A 471 -14.30 -12.21 3.71
CA SER A 471 -15.58 -12.80 4.10
C SER A 471 -16.35 -11.96 5.15
N GLY A 472 -15.87 -10.76 5.52
CA GLY A 472 -16.60 -9.82 6.36
C GLY A 472 -16.01 -9.59 7.76
N ARG A 473 -14.92 -10.27 8.13
CA ARG A 473 -14.19 -9.92 9.36
C ARG A 473 -13.67 -8.49 9.25
N ARG A 474 -13.98 -7.64 10.22
CA ARG A 474 -13.52 -6.25 10.23
C ARG A 474 -12.08 -6.16 10.69
N THR A 475 -11.29 -5.34 9.98
CA THR A 475 -9.92 -4.98 10.36
C THR A 475 -9.89 -4.09 11.61
N SER A 476 -8.72 -3.92 12.20
CA SER A 476 -8.51 -3.00 13.33
C SER A 476 -8.86 -1.55 12.99
N ALA A 477 -8.56 -1.12 11.76
CA ALA A 477 -8.90 0.21 11.26
C ALA A 477 -10.42 0.40 11.13
N GLU A 478 -11.12 -0.54 10.50
CA GLU A 478 -12.59 -0.50 10.37
C GLU A 478 -13.30 -0.49 11.73
N ARG A 479 -12.85 -1.31 12.70
CA ARG A 479 -13.43 -1.31 14.06
C ARG A 479 -13.26 0.02 14.79
N ARG A 480 -12.32 0.87 14.37
CA ARG A 480 -12.07 2.20 14.91
C ARG A 480 -12.72 3.30 14.10
N GLY A 481 -13.41 2.97 13.01
CA GLY A 481 -14.06 3.93 12.13
C GLY A 481 -13.09 4.74 11.27
N CYS A 482 -11.89 4.19 10.99
CA CYS A 482 -10.89 4.86 10.17
C CYS A 482 -11.14 4.56 8.68
N HIS A 483 -11.48 5.62 7.91
CA HIS A 483 -11.78 5.57 6.45
C HIS A 483 -11.32 6.87 5.80
N GLU A 484 -10.01 7.17 5.90
CA GLU A 484 -9.46 8.42 5.41
C GLU A 484 -9.08 8.34 3.93
N ILE A 485 -9.21 9.46 3.21
CA ILE A 485 -8.64 9.67 1.88
C ILE A 485 -7.68 10.84 1.87
N SER A 486 -6.78 10.81 0.89
CA SER A 486 -5.99 11.97 0.50
C SER A 486 -5.75 11.96 -1.01
N ILE A 487 -5.78 13.14 -1.62
CA ILE A 487 -5.63 13.31 -3.07
C ILE A 487 -4.24 13.88 -3.33
N TRP A 488 -3.51 13.29 -4.27
CA TRP A 488 -2.24 13.83 -4.72
C TRP A 488 -2.45 15.16 -5.39
N LYS A 489 -1.66 16.16 -5.00
CA LYS A 489 -1.76 17.53 -5.45
C LYS A 489 -0.36 18.11 -5.66
N ASP A 490 -0.20 18.81 -6.76
CA ASP A 490 1.04 19.44 -7.18
C ASP A 490 0.99 20.97 -7.07
N GLY A 491 -0.03 21.59 -7.65
CA GLY A 491 -0.20 23.03 -7.72
C GLY A 491 -0.76 23.67 -6.44
N VAL A 492 -1.05 24.96 -6.52
CA VAL A 492 -1.73 25.74 -5.45
C VAL A 492 -3.23 25.78 -5.67
N CYS A 493 -3.99 26.03 -4.61
CA CYS A 493 -5.38 26.46 -4.71
C CYS A 493 -5.42 27.99 -4.78
N LEU A 494 -6.22 28.55 -5.69
CA LEU A 494 -6.35 29.99 -5.93
C LEU A 494 -7.39 30.62 -5.00
#